data_b8e0957d92d6dc6dc9563073a4c89c79
#
_entry.id   b8e0957d92d6dc6dc9563073a4c89c79
#
_cell.length_a   1.000
_cell.length_b   1.000
_cell.length_c   1.000
_cell.angle_alpha   90.00
_cell.angle_beta   90.00
_cell.angle_gamma   90.00
#
_symmetry.space_group_name_H-M   'P 1'
#
loop_
_entity.id
_entity.type
_entity.pdbx_description
1 polymer ?
#
loop_
_entity_poly.entity_id
_entity_poly.type
_entity_poly.pdbx_seq_one_letter_code
_entity_poly.pdbx_strand_id
1 'polypeptide(L)'
;MIPEKVRTVLEAAGLAALEFEPGSTPTAELAAARIGVEVSRIAKSLLFKGRDGAYYMVVCPGDRRLPPSALKRATGTKLSMTDAEETERVTGYRPGGVCPFAIEGVRILLDRKLGDYETVYPAAGTDATGVPTTLDQLARITRGEVVDFEAGEAG
;
A
#
# COMPACT_ATOMS: atom_id res chain seq x y z
N MET A 1 -11.11 -10.66 -9.94
CA MET A 1 -11.27 -9.65 -11.01
C MET A 1 -10.91 -8.26 -10.49
N ILE A 2 -10.06 -7.57 -11.20
CA ILE A 2 -9.58 -6.25 -10.81
C ILE A 2 -10.72 -5.24 -10.93
N PRO A 3 -10.98 -4.41 -9.90
CA PRO A 3 -11.99 -3.35 -10.02
C PRO A 3 -11.69 -2.43 -11.19
N GLU A 4 -12.74 -1.99 -11.87
CA GLU A 4 -12.58 -1.15 -13.08
C GLU A 4 -11.82 0.14 -12.78
N LYS A 5 -12.08 0.76 -11.62
CA LYS A 5 -11.36 1.99 -11.25
C LYS A 5 -9.86 1.78 -11.14
N VAL A 6 -9.43 0.61 -10.66
CA VAL A 6 -8.01 0.25 -10.58
C VAL A 6 -7.46 0.01 -11.97
N ARG A 7 -8.18 -0.75 -12.79
CA ARG A 7 -7.76 -1.03 -14.16
C ARG A 7 -7.54 0.26 -14.95
N THR A 8 -8.44 1.21 -14.80
CA THR A 8 -8.33 2.51 -15.50
C THR A 8 -7.06 3.25 -15.10
N VAL A 9 -6.75 3.28 -13.79
CA VAL A 9 -5.54 3.94 -13.29
C VAL A 9 -4.29 3.25 -13.82
N LEU A 10 -4.26 1.92 -13.78
CA LEU A 10 -3.09 1.16 -14.24
C LEU A 10 -2.86 1.34 -15.73
N GLU A 11 -3.92 1.26 -16.55
CA GLU A 11 -3.81 1.45 -18.00
C GLU A 11 -3.30 2.83 -18.35
N ALA A 12 -3.81 3.87 -17.68
CA ALA A 12 -3.35 5.23 -17.90
C ALA A 12 -1.87 5.41 -17.57
N ALA A 13 -1.34 4.61 -16.66
CA ALA A 13 0.06 4.66 -16.25
C ALA A 13 0.96 3.70 -17.04
N GLY A 14 0.39 2.93 -17.94
CA GLY A 14 1.15 1.93 -18.70
C GLY A 14 1.55 0.72 -17.86
N LEU A 15 0.84 0.45 -16.78
CA LEU A 15 1.10 -0.68 -15.89
C LEU A 15 0.08 -1.79 -16.13
N ALA A 16 0.49 -3.03 -15.85
CA ALA A 16 -0.37 -4.19 -15.97
C ALA A 16 -0.26 -5.03 -14.71
N ALA A 17 -1.38 -5.45 -14.16
CA ALA A 17 -1.39 -6.32 -13.00
C ALA A 17 -1.17 -7.77 -13.38
N LEU A 18 -0.45 -8.48 -12.52
CA LEU A 18 -0.41 -9.94 -12.55
C LEU A 18 -1.69 -10.43 -11.87
N GLU A 19 -2.35 -11.40 -12.49
CA GLU A 19 -3.58 -11.96 -11.95
C GLU A 19 -3.40 -13.45 -11.69
N PHE A 20 -3.86 -13.88 -10.55
CA PHE A 20 -3.69 -15.26 -10.08
C PHE A 20 -5.06 -15.83 -9.72
N GLU A 21 -5.09 -17.06 -9.23
CA GLU A 21 -6.31 -17.70 -8.76
C GLU A 21 -6.85 -17.00 -7.50
N PRO A 22 -8.18 -16.87 -7.36
CA PRO A 22 -8.76 -16.17 -6.21
C PRO A 22 -8.24 -16.71 -4.87
N GLY A 23 -7.96 -15.80 -3.94
CA GLY A 23 -7.48 -16.16 -2.60
C GLY A 23 -6.01 -16.53 -2.53
N SER A 24 -5.23 -16.29 -3.59
CA SER A 24 -3.82 -16.71 -3.59
C SER A 24 -2.87 -15.70 -2.96
N THR A 25 -3.27 -14.43 -2.83
CA THR A 25 -2.36 -13.39 -2.31
C THR A 25 -2.99 -12.55 -1.20
N PRO A 26 -3.62 -13.16 -0.16
CA PRO A 26 -4.30 -12.37 0.87
C PRO A 26 -3.34 -11.73 1.90
N THR A 27 -2.08 -12.18 1.96
CA THR A 27 -1.07 -11.62 2.85
C THR A 27 0.19 -11.30 2.06
N ALA A 28 1.06 -10.47 2.61
CA ALA A 28 2.33 -10.14 1.96
C ALA A 28 3.17 -11.41 1.72
N GLU A 29 3.21 -12.32 2.69
CA GLU A 29 3.97 -13.56 2.58
C GLU A 29 3.45 -14.46 1.47
N LEU A 30 2.13 -14.61 1.38
CA LEU A 30 1.52 -15.43 0.33
C LEU A 30 1.67 -14.78 -1.05
N ALA A 31 1.55 -13.45 -1.11
CA ALA A 31 1.78 -12.72 -2.35
C ALA A 31 3.22 -12.90 -2.83
N ALA A 32 4.19 -12.78 -1.93
CA ALA A 32 5.59 -12.97 -2.27
C ALA A 32 5.84 -14.36 -2.80
N ALA A 33 5.30 -15.38 -2.14
CA ALA A 33 5.45 -16.77 -2.55
C ALA A 33 4.83 -17.00 -3.93
N ARG A 34 3.66 -16.45 -4.20
CA ARG A 34 2.96 -16.65 -5.47
C ARG A 34 3.67 -15.94 -6.62
N ILE A 35 4.19 -14.74 -6.38
CA ILE A 35 4.91 -13.97 -7.40
C ILE A 35 6.32 -14.52 -7.59
N GLY A 36 6.92 -15.09 -6.55
CA GLY A 36 8.27 -15.61 -6.61
C GLY A 36 9.33 -14.58 -6.24
N VAL A 37 9.03 -13.70 -5.30
CA VAL A 37 9.95 -12.66 -4.83
C VAL A 37 10.04 -12.69 -3.31
N GLU A 38 11.01 -11.95 -2.77
CA GLU A 38 11.14 -11.75 -1.33
C GLU A 38 9.97 -10.92 -0.81
N VAL A 39 9.55 -11.18 0.43
CA VAL A 39 8.40 -10.48 1.02
C VAL A 39 8.64 -8.98 1.12
N SER A 40 9.90 -8.54 1.25
CA SER A 40 10.26 -7.13 1.30
C SER A 40 9.92 -6.39 0.01
N ARG A 41 9.74 -7.10 -1.11
CA ARG A 41 9.36 -6.48 -2.38
C ARG A 41 7.86 -6.33 -2.56
N ILE A 42 7.06 -6.87 -1.65
CA ILE A 42 5.63 -6.62 -1.63
C ILE A 42 5.42 -5.22 -1.04
N ALA A 43 4.64 -4.40 -1.72
CA ALA A 43 4.28 -3.09 -1.22
C ALA A 43 2.92 -3.21 -0.54
N LYS A 44 2.92 -3.50 0.75
CA LYS A 44 1.66 -3.67 1.49
C LYS A 44 1.07 -2.31 1.84
N SER A 45 -0.25 -2.22 1.76
CA SER A 45 -0.99 -0.99 2.05
C SER A 45 -1.81 -1.18 3.33
N LEU A 46 -1.60 -0.29 4.30
CA LEU A 46 -2.26 -0.34 5.60
C LEU A 46 -3.05 0.94 5.80
N LEU A 47 -4.33 0.82 6.12
CA LEU A 47 -5.19 1.99 6.35
C LEU A 47 -5.26 2.29 7.85
N PHE A 48 -5.03 3.55 8.18
CA PHE A 48 -5.09 4.06 9.55
C PHE A 48 -6.07 5.21 9.63
N LYS A 49 -6.65 5.38 10.81
CA LYS A 49 -7.41 6.56 11.16
C LYS A 49 -6.62 7.36 12.18
N GLY A 50 -6.45 8.65 11.94
CA GLY A 50 -5.78 9.54 12.86
C GLY A 50 -6.71 10.02 13.96
N ARG A 51 -6.13 10.41 15.10
CA ARG A 51 -6.90 11.04 16.17
C ARG A 51 -7.54 12.34 15.69
N ASP A 52 -6.99 12.96 14.65
CA ASP A 52 -7.54 14.14 13.99
C ASP A 52 -8.78 13.84 13.13
N GLY A 53 -9.16 12.56 13.01
CA GLY A 53 -10.31 12.13 12.20
C GLY A 53 -9.99 11.87 10.74
N ALA A 54 -8.79 12.17 10.27
CA ALA A 54 -8.40 11.94 8.88
C ALA A 54 -7.94 10.49 8.67
N TYR A 55 -8.00 10.03 7.42
CA TYR A 55 -7.52 8.71 7.05
C TYR A 55 -6.15 8.81 6.39
N TYR A 56 -5.31 7.85 6.70
CA TYR A 56 -3.93 7.76 6.20
C TYR A 56 -3.69 6.35 5.70
N MET A 57 -3.10 6.22 4.53
CA MET A 57 -2.66 4.92 4.03
C MET A 57 -1.14 4.91 3.99
N VAL A 58 -0.55 3.91 4.62
CA VAL A 58 0.90 3.73 4.61
C VAL A 58 1.20 2.55 3.68
N VAL A 59 2.04 2.78 2.69
CA VAL A 59 2.50 1.75 1.76
C VAL A 59 3.97 1.48 2.07
N CYS A 60 4.28 0.25 2.49
CA CYS A 60 5.62 -0.08 2.96
C CYS A 60 6.01 -1.51 2.56
N PRO A 61 7.31 -1.86 2.64
CA PRO A 61 7.74 -3.23 2.36
C PRO A 61 7.01 -4.25 3.22
N GLY A 62 6.74 -5.42 2.64
CA GLY A 62 5.88 -6.43 3.25
C GLY A 62 6.35 -6.97 4.59
N ASP A 63 7.65 -6.93 4.87
CA ASP A 63 8.24 -7.40 6.12
C ASP A 63 8.49 -6.26 7.12
N ARG A 64 8.15 -5.02 6.75
CA ARG A 64 8.44 -3.87 7.60
C ARG A 64 7.38 -3.68 8.67
N ARG A 65 7.83 -3.42 9.89
CA ARG A 65 6.97 -3.01 10.99
C ARG A 65 7.32 -1.58 11.37
N LEU A 66 6.32 -0.72 11.34
CA LEU A 66 6.50 0.68 11.70
C LEU A 66 5.99 0.91 13.10
N PRO A 67 6.84 1.39 14.03
CA PRO A 67 6.37 1.66 15.38
C PRO A 67 5.39 2.83 15.37
N PRO A 68 4.42 2.84 16.32
CA PRO A 68 3.45 3.95 16.38
C PRO A 68 4.09 5.32 16.47
N SER A 69 5.26 5.42 17.12
CA SER A 69 5.97 6.70 17.22
C SER A 69 6.43 7.22 15.86
N ALA A 70 6.86 6.33 14.97
CA ALA A 70 7.29 6.73 13.62
C ALA A 70 6.11 7.25 12.81
N LEU A 71 4.96 6.61 12.94
CA LEU A 71 3.74 7.05 12.27
C LEU A 71 3.28 8.41 12.79
N LYS A 72 3.36 8.61 14.09
CA LYS A 72 2.99 9.90 14.69
C LYS A 72 3.92 11.01 14.24
N ARG A 73 5.23 10.74 14.18
CA ARG A 73 6.18 11.75 13.69
C ARG A 73 5.88 12.15 12.26
N ALA A 74 5.54 11.18 11.42
CA ALA A 74 5.30 11.45 10.00
C ALA A 74 4.00 12.22 9.77
N THR A 75 3.00 12.07 10.62
CA THR A 75 1.67 12.62 10.39
C THR A 75 1.29 13.73 11.37
N GLY A 76 1.96 13.82 12.50
CA GLY A 76 1.61 14.78 13.56
C GLY A 76 0.43 14.35 14.42
N THR A 77 -0.13 13.17 14.19
CA THR A 77 -1.27 12.66 14.95
C THR A 77 -1.09 11.18 15.24
N LYS A 78 -1.72 10.70 16.30
CA LYS A 78 -1.68 9.28 16.63
C LYS A 78 -2.57 8.51 15.64
N LEU A 79 -2.02 7.45 15.04
CA LEU A 79 -2.73 6.62 14.10
C LEU A 79 -3.15 5.30 14.73
N SER A 80 -4.34 4.81 14.34
CA SER A 80 -4.84 3.50 14.74
C SER A 80 -5.29 2.75 13.50
N MET A 81 -4.97 1.46 13.42
CA MET A 81 -5.39 0.66 12.27
C MET A 81 -6.91 0.56 12.23
N THR A 82 -7.46 0.65 11.03
CA THR A 82 -8.88 0.44 10.81
C THR A 82 -9.19 -1.06 10.80
N ASP A 83 -10.43 -1.44 11.14
CA ASP A 83 -10.85 -2.83 11.00
C ASP A 83 -11.26 -3.13 9.54
N ALA A 84 -11.61 -4.38 9.27
CA ALA A 84 -11.93 -4.82 7.91
C ALA A 84 -13.11 -4.06 7.31
N GLU A 85 -14.14 -3.81 8.11
CA GLU A 85 -15.33 -3.11 7.64
C GLU A 85 -15.03 -1.66 7.29
N GLU A 86 -14.32 -0.96 8.16
CA GLU A 86 -13.94 0.43 7.93
C GLU A 86 -12.98 0.53 6.74
N THR A 87 -12.05 -0.39 6.62
CA THR A 87 -11.12 -0.44 5.49
C THR A 87 -11.87 -0.53 4.17
N GLU A 88 -12.83 -1.43 4.07
CA GLU A 88 -13.62 -1.60 2.84
C GLU A 88 -14.48 -0.38 2.57
N ARG A 89 -15.09 0.20 3.60
CA ARG A 89 -15.92 1.39 3.44
C ARG A 89 -15.12 2.57 2.90
N VAL A 90 -13.91 2.77 3.41
CA VAL A 90 -13.07 3.93 3.04
C VAL A 90 -12.37 3.73 1.71
N THR A 91 -11.82 2.54 1.46
CA THR A 91 -11.01 2.28 0.26
C THR A 91 -11.78 1.65 -0.88
N GLY A 92 -12.85 0.94 -0.57
CA GLY A 92 -13.55 0.11 -1.56
C GLY A 92 -12.92 -1.26 -1.75
N TYR A 93 -11.86 -1.56 -1.01
CA TYR A 93 -11.15 -2.85 -1.12
C TYR A 93 -11.26 -3.62 0.18
N ARG A 94 -11.37 -4.95 0.07
CA ARG A 94 -11.32 -5.83 1.24
C ARG A 94 -9.88 -6.05 1.67
N PRO A 95 -9.65 -6.35 2.96
CA PRO A 95 -8.33 -6.78 3.41
C PRO A 95 -7.78 -7.89 2.52
N GLY A 96 -6.49 -7.84 2.22
CA GLY A 96 -5.86 -8.74 1.25
C GLY A 96 -5.77 -8.14 -0.14
N GLY A 97 -6.68 -7.19 -0.48
CA GLY A 97 -6.66 -6.51 -1.77
C GLY A 97 -6.44 -5.01 -1.68
N VAL A 98 -6.23 -4.49 -0.48
CA VAL A 98 -6.04 -3.04 -0.29
C VAL A 98 -4.81 -2.57 -1.07
N CYS A 99 -4.97 -1.49 -1.82
CA CYS A 99 -3.92 -0.93 -2.65
C CYS A 99 -4.05 0.59 -2.67
N PRO A 100 -3.03 1.32 -3.13
CA PRO A 100 -3.08 2.79 -3.12
C PRO A 100 -3.70 3.38 -4.39
N PHE A 101 -4.24 2.55 -5.27
CA PHE A 101 -4.80 3.03 -6.54
C PHE A 101 -6.26 3.42 -6.41
N ALA A 102 -6.65 4.53 -7.06
CA ALA A 102 -8.03 4.98 -7.18
C ALA A 102 -8.69 5.18 -5.79
N ILE A 103 -8.00 5.83 -4.88
CA ILE A 103 -8.48 6.14 -3.53
C ILE A 103 -8.65 7.64 -3.38
N GLU A 104 -9.77 8.04 -2.78
CA GLU A 104 -10.06 9.44 -2.52
C GLU A 104 -10.22 9.68 -1.02
N GLY A 105 -9.89 10.90 -0.57
CA GLY A 105 -10.10 11.30 0.81
C GLY A 105 -9.13 10.66 1.80
N VAL A 106 -8.04 10.08 1.32
CA VAL A 106 -7.04 9.42 2.15
C VAL A 106 -5.67 9.99 1.80
N ARG A 107 -4.92 10.38 2.81
CA ARG A 107 -3.54 10.82 2.61
C ARG A 107 -2.66 9.60 2.47
N ILE A 108 -1.91 9.51 1.38
CA ILE A 108 -1.09 8.34 1.08
C ILE A 108 0.36 8.65 1.39
N LEU A 109 0.97 7.82 2.24
CA LEU A 109 2.36 7.92 2.65
C LEU A 109 3.09 6.71 2.11
N LEU A 110 4.11 6.95 1.29
CA LEU A 110 4.90 5.89 0.65
C LEU A 110 6.23 5.78 1.37
N ASP A 111 6.53 4.60 1.90
CA ASP A 111 7.79 4.37 2.61
C ASP A 111 8.96 4.49 1.63
N ARG A 112 9.91 5.36 1.94
CA ARG A 112 11.10 5.55 1.10
C ARG A 112 11.86 4.25 0.89
N LYS A 113 11.76 3.31 1.81
CA LYS A 113 12.44 2.01 1.67
C LYS A 113 11.95 1.18 0.49
N LEU A 114 10.79 1.48 -0.06
CA LEU A 114 10.35 0.84 -1.30
C LEU A 114 11.29 1.18 -2.46
N GLY A 115 12.00 2.29 -2.38
CA GLY A 115 12.98 2.69 -3.40
C GLY A 115 14.29 1.90 -3.36
N ASP A 116 14.49 1.05 -2.35
CA ASP A 116 15.66 0.17 -2.29
C ASP A 116 15.57 -0.97 -3.31
N TYR A 117 14.39 -1.19 -3.91
CA TYR A 117 14.15 -2.27 -4.85
C TYR A 117 13.84 -1.71 -6.23
N GLU A 118 14.34 -2.43 -7.25
CA GLU A 118 14.06 -2.06 -8.64
C GLU A 118 12.58 -2.24 -8.97
N THR A 119 11.94 -3.25 -8.40
CA THR A 119 10.52 -3.52 -8.61
C THR A 119 9.87 -3.92 -7.30
N VAL A 120 8.70 -3.31 -7.03
CA VAL A 120 7.86 -3.64 -5.88
C VAL A 120 6.46 -4.01 -6.39
N TYR A 121 5.68 -4.70 -5.56
CA TYR A 121 4.43 -5.30 -5.99
C TYR A 121 3.30 -4.98 -5.02
N PRO A 122 2.57 -3.87 -5.23
CA PRO A 122 1.30 -3.65 -4.54
C PRO A 122 0.20 -4.52 -5.14
N ALA A 123 -0.86 -4.75 -4.38
CA ALA A 123 -2.06 -5.40 -4.90
C ALA A 123 -2.79 -4.48 -5.89
N ALA A 124 -3.79 -5.02 -6.55
CA ALA A 124 -4.63 -4.28 -7.49
C ALA A 124 -6.11 -4.37 -7.12
N GLY A 125 -6.41 -4.33 -5.83
CA GLY A 125 -7.79 -4.32 -5.35
C GLY A 125 -8.39 -5.68 -5.09
N THR A 126 -7.64 -6.77 -5.27
CA THR A 126 -8.10 -8.13 -4.98
C THR A 126 -7.00 -8.92 -4.27
N ASP A 127 -7.38 -10.06 -3.69
CA ASP A 127 -6.45 -10.97 -3.02
C ASP A 127 -5.82 -11.98 -3.99
N ALA A 128 -5.74 -11.63 -5.26
CA ALA A 128 -5.20 -12.50 -6.31
C ALA A 128 -4.42 -11.69 -7.35
N THR A 129 -3.77 -10.61 -6.93
CA THR A 129 -3.10 -9.69 -7.86
C THR A 129 -1.80 -9.16 -7.29
N GLY A 130 -0.94 -8.69 -8.21
CA GLY A 130 0.23 -7.92 -7.88
C GLY A 130 0.62 -7.06 -9.06
N VAL A 131 1.05 -5.82 -8.83
CA VAL A 131 1.41 -4.89 -9.91
C VAL A 131 2.90 -4.64 -9.87
N PRO A 132 3.68 -5.12 -10.85
CA PRO A 132 5.09 -4.73 -10.93
C PRO A 132 5.21 -3.23 -11.16
N THR A 133 5.85 -2.52 -10.24
CA THR A 133 6.00 -1.07 -10.35
C THR A 133 7.20 -0.60 -9.55
N THR A 134 7.41 0.71 -9.48
CA THR A 134 8.50 1.32 -8.73
C THR A 134 7.96 2.36 -7.77
N LEU A 135 8.77 2.74 -6.77
CA LEU A 135 8.39 3.82 -5.86
C LEU A 135 8.08 5.10 -6.62
N ASP A 136 8.90 5.45 -7.62
CA ASP A 136 8.68 6.66 -8.40
C ASP A 136 7.34 6.64 -9.14
N GLN A 137 6.99 5.48 -9.73
CA GLN A 137 5.71 5.34 -10.39
C GLN A 137 4.54 5.42 -9.41
N LEU A 138 4.69 4.78 -8.24
CA LEU A 138 3.68 4.86 -7.19
C LEU A 138 3.45 6.31 -6.75
N ALA A 139 4.52 7.07 -6.54
CA ALA A 139 4.40 8.47 -6.13
C ALA A 139 3.67 9.31 -7.19
N ARG A 140 3.96 9.08 -8.46
CA ARG A 140 3.29 9.81 -9.54
C ARG A 140 1.82 9.44 -9.68
N ILE A 141 1.51 8.14 -9.65
CA ILE A 141 0.15 7.65 -9.87
C ILE A 141 -0.76 8.00 -8.71
N THR A 142 -0.28 7.85 -7.48
CA THR A 142 -1.10 8.04 -6.28
C THR A 142 -1.05 9.46 -5.76
N ARG A 143 -0.09 10.25 -6.19
CA ARG A 143 0.25 11.55 -5.60
C ARG A 143 0.59 11.42 -4.12
N GLY A 144 1.02 10.24 -3.72
CA GLY A 144 1.45 9.98 -2.36
C GLY A 144 2.74 10.69 -2.02
N GLU A 145 2.93 10.90 -0.74
CA GLU A 145 4.11 11.55 -0.19
C GLU A 145 5.14 10.49 0.16
N VAL A 146 6.36 10.61 -0.35
CA VAL A 146 7.45 9.70 0.02
C VAL A 146 7.98 10.13 1.37
N VAL A 147 7.98 9.21 2.34
CA VAL A 147 8.32 9.50 3.73
C VAL A 147 9.46 8.60 4.19
N ASP A 148 10.44 9.20 4.84
CA ASP A 148 11.48 8.46 5.56
C ASP A 148 11.01 8.29 6.99
N PHE A 149 10.46 7.11 7.31
CA PHE A 149 9.93 6.83 8.64
C PHE A 149 11.01 6.72 9.72
N GLU A 150 12.28 6.71 9.33
CA GLU A 150 13.40 6.69 10.27
C GLU A 150 13.95 8.09 10.54
N ALA A 151 13.57 9.07 9.73
CA ALA A 151 14.05 10.44 9.92
C ALA A 151 13.54 10.98 11.26
N GLY A 152 14.43 11.61 12.01
CA GLY A 152 14.10 12.17 13.31
C GLY A 152 14.23 11.20 14.48
N GLU A 153 14.48 9.91 14.23
CA GLU A 153 14.72 8.97 15.32
C GLU A 153 16.05 9.20 16.01
N ALA A 154 17.02 9.69 15.27
CA ALA A 154 18.33 9.99 15.79
C ALA A 154 18.38 11.32 16.54
N GLY A 155 17.29 12.06 16.51
CA GLY A 155 17.16 13.35 17.14
C GLY A 155 17.14 13.27 18.65
#